data_e899c98f847411db29689643a2753702
#
_entry.id   e899c98f847411db29689643a2753702
#
_cell.length_a   1.000
_cell.length_b   1.000
_cell.length_c   1.000
_cell.angle_alpha   90.00
_cell.angle_beta   90.00
_cell.angle_gamma   90.00
#
_symmetry.space_group_name_H-M   'P 1'
#
loop_
_entity.id
_entity.type
_entity.pdbx_description
1 polymer ?
#
loop_
_entity_poly.entity_id
_entity_poly.type
_entity_poly.pdbx_seq_one_letter_code
_entity_poly.pdbx_strand_id
1 'polypeptide(L)'
;EYILNVEKELQKFGVRDKAEITWISNEYELGDFGMDGMLMEYNGFNMKSKDMVEMIFEDRDIKWILGAGVTKVEDGLVHYENLEGEYKTEAFDFGMLIPAFSGHGFQAYDKDGQNITEKLFRGFMVVDADYTPRPYEEWTVQDWPETYQNPSYPTIFAPGIAFAPPHTISKPRKSKNGTEIFPSPPRTGMPSGITAKLVADNIIDSIKSGKESLHHKGSMGNMGAACIASAGYGMTQGSGVSITTYPIVPDYK
;
A
#
# COMPACT_ATOMS: atom_id res chain seq x y z
N GLU A 1 8.13 -5.00 8.21
CA GLU A 1 8.40 -4.41 9.55
C GLU A 1 7.94 -5.35 10.67
N TYR A 2 6.68 -5.73 10.76
CA TYR A 2 6.16 -6.58 11.84
C TYR A 2 6.91 -7.90 11.98
N ILE A 3 7.22 -8.59 10.90
CA ILE A 3 7.93 -9.87 10.91
C ILE A 3 9.31 -9.77 11.57
N LEU A 4 10.02 -8.65 11.36
CA LEU A 4 11.32 -8.40 12.00
C LEU A 4 11.18 -8.11 13.50
N ASN A 5 10.09 -7.46 13.91
CA ASN A 5 9.80 -7.26 15.34
C ASN A 5 9.42 -8.57 16.03
N VAL A 6 8.62 -9.41 15.39
CA VAL A 6 8.29 -10.76 15.90
C VAL A 6 9.57 -11.59 16.05
N GLU A 7 10.40 -11.62 15.03
CA GLU A 7 11.70 -12.33 15.06
C GLU A 7 12.58 -11.83 16.20
N LYS A 8 12.68 -10.51 16.38
CA LYS A 8 13.46 -9.90 17.46
C LYS A 8 12.93 -10.23 18.86
N GLU A 9 11.61 -10.25 19.05
CA GLU A 9 11.03 -10.67 20.33
C GLU A 9 11.30 -12.16 20.63
N LEU A 10 11.21 -13.03 19.62
CA LEU A 10 11.58 -14.44 19.77
C LEU A 10 13.05 -14.62 20.17
N GLN A 11 13.97 -13.85 19.59
CA GLN A 11 15.39 -13.82 20.03
C GLN A 11 15.50 -13.39 21.48
N LYS A 12 14.84 -12.30 21.86
CA LYS A 12 14.89 -11.76 23.23
C LYS A 12 14.39 -12.76 24.28
N PHE A 13 13.38 -13.56 23.95
CA PHE A 13 12.88 -14.61 24.82
C PHE A 13 13.66 -15.92 24.72
N GLY A 14 14.71 -16.01 23.89
CA GLY A 14 15.54 -17.19 23.72
C GLY A 14 14.80 -18.39 23.11
N VAL A 15 13.82 -18.13 22.26
CA VAL A 15 12.99 -19.16 21.61
C VAL A 15 12.97 -19.04 20.08
N ARG A 16 13.83 -18.21 19.48
CA ARG A 16 13.88 -18.03 18.02
C ARG A 16 14.17 -19.34 17.27
N ASP A 17 15.01 -20.19 17.84
CA ASP A 17 15.38 -21.50 17.31
C ASP A 17 14.23 -22.52 17.32
N LYS A 18 13.15 -22.23 18.02
CA LYS A 18 11.95 -23.07 18.11
C LYS A 18 10.83 -22.63 17.18
N ALA A 19 11.02 -21.52 16.48
CA ALA A 19 10.00 -20.92 15.62
C ALA A 19 10.49 -20.84 14.17
N GLU A 20 9.75 -21.43 13.26
CA GLU A 20 9.88 -21.18 11.84
C GLU A 20 9.02 -19.97 11.49
N ILE A 21 9.59 -19.01 10.74
CA ILE A 21 8.88 -17.79 10.32
C ILE A 21 8.78 -17.79 8.81
N THR A 22 7.54 -17.71 8.28
CA THR A 22 7.28 -17.66 6.84
C THR A 22 6.50 -16.39 6.49
N TRP A 23 6.97 -15.65 5.48
CA TRP A 23 6.30 -14.52 4.85
C TRP A 23 5.56 -15.00 3.61
N ILE A 24 4.24 -14.85 3.56
CA ILE A 24 3.44 -15.14 2.36
C ILE A 24 2.94 -13.81 1.81
N SER A 25 3.23 -13.54 0.53
CA SER A 25 2.89 -12.28 -0.10
C SER A 25 2.43 -12.46 -1.56
N ASN A 26 1.57 -11.56 -1.99
CA ASN A 26 1.22 -11.40 -3.40
C ASN A 26 2.27 -10.58 -4.19
N GLU A 27 3.33 -10.10 -3.55
CA GLU A 27 4.48 -9.49 -4.21
C GLU A 27 5.15 -10.49 -5.16
N TYR A 28 5.75 -9.99 -6.24
CA TYR A 28 6.43 -10.84 -7.23
C TYR A 28 7.88 -11.13 -6.84
N GLU A 29 8.46 -10.22 -6.10
CA GLU A 29 9.77 -10.35 -5.47
C GLU A 29 9.75 -9.64 -4.11
N LEU A 30 10.62 -10.02 -3.21
CA LEU A 30 10.74 -9.34 -1.93
C LEU A 30 11.12 -7.87 -2.16
N GLY A 31 10.50 -6.96 -1.39
CA GLY A 31 10.77 -5.55 -1.53
C GLY A 31 10.11 -4.86 -2.74
N ASP A 32 9.14 -5.52 -3.39
CA ASP A 32 8.26 -4.88 -4.38
C ASP A 32 7.43 -3.75 -3.73
N PHE A 33 6.94 -3.96 -2.50
CA PHE A 33 6.14 -3.01 -1.72
C PHE A 33 4.89 -2.48 -2.44
N GLY A 34 4.41 -3.15 -3.50
CA GLY A 34 3.33 -2.64 -4.35
C GLY A 34 3.71 -1.44 -5.21
N MET A 35 5.00 -1.21 -5.40
CA MET A 35 5.60 -0.08 -6.12
C MET A 35 6.60 -0.50 -7.20
N ASP A 36 6.59 -1.78 -7.58
CA ASP A 36 7.54 -2.39 -8.53
C ASP A 36 9.01 -2.30 -8.04
N GLY A 37 9.18 -2.34 -6.72
CA GLY A 37 10.48 -2.21 -6.06
C GLY A 37 11.00 -0.77 -5.99
N MET A 38 12.16 -0.62 -5.41
CA MET A 38 12.83 0.67 -5.22
C MET A 38 14.34 0.52 -5.41
N LEU A 39 14.98 1.60 -5.86
CA LEU A 39 16.42 1.76 -5.74
C LEU A 39 16.73 2.48 -4.43
N MET A 40 17.52 1.86 -3.58
CA MET A 40 17.87 2.36 -2.25
C MET A 40 19.34 2.69 -2.19
N GLU A 41 19.68 3.80 -1.54
CA GLU A 41 21.06 4.06 -1.14
C GLU A 41 21.33 3.44 0.24
N TYR A 42 22.27 2.53 0.29
CA TYR A 42 22.70 1.88 1.53
C TYR A 42 24.22 1.96 1.67
N ASN A 43 24.72 2.61 2.70
CA ASN A 43 26.14 2.80 2.97
C ASN A 43 26.93 3.38 1.75
N GLY A 44 26.32 4.28 0.99
CA GLY A 44 26.93 4.92 -0.18
C GLY A 44 26.89 4.07 -1.47
N PHE A 45 26.17 2.96 -1.46
CA PHE A 45 25.95 2.11 -2.63
C PHE A 45 24.46 2.08 -2.99
N ASN A 46 24.17 2.07 -4.28
CA ASN A 46 22.83 1.83 -4.76
C ASN A 46 22.53 0.33 -4.75
N MET A 47 21.45 -0.05 -4.08
CA MET A 47 20.98 -1.41 -3.93
C MET A 47 19.48 -1.48 -4.29
N LYS A 48 19.05 -2.54 -4.93
CA LYS A 48 17.62 -2.76 -5.12
C LYS A 48 16.98 -3.15 -3.78
N SER A 49 15.73 -2.73 -3.57
CA SER A 49 14.96 -3.13 -2.38
C SER A 49 14.85 -4.64 -2.24
N LYS A 50 14.75 -5.37 -3.37
CA LYS A 50 14.82 -6.83 -3.42
C LYS A 50 16.06 -7.36 -2.71
N ASP A 51 17.24 -6.96 -3.18
CA ASP A 51 18.51 -7.49 -2.67
C ASP A 51 18.67 -7.21 -1.17
N MET A 52 18.22 -6.04 -0.71
CA MET A 52 18.25 -5.67 0.69
C MET A 52 17.29 -6.54 1.53
N VAL A 53 16.06 -6.74 1.08
CA VAL A 53 15.07 -7.50 1.86
C VAL A 53 15.41 -8.99 1.86
N GLU A 54 15.90 -9.55 0.74
CA GLU A 54 16.41 -10.92 0.67
C GLU A 54 17.56 -11.10 1.68
N MET A 55 18.56 -10.23 1.67
CA MET A 55 19.67 -10.27 2.62
C MET A 55 19.21 -10.24 4.10
N ILE A 56 18.23 -9.37 4.42
CA ILE A 56 17.68 -9.27 5.78
C ILE A 56 16.92 -10.55 6.17
N PHE A 57 16.18 -11.15 5.26
CA PHE A 57 15.39 -12.35 5.53
C PHE A 57 16.29 -13.58 5.66
N GLU A 58 17.31 -13.71 4.80
CA GLU A 58 18.33 -14.77 4.88
C GLU A 58 19.12 -14.69 6.19
N ASP A 59 19.59 -13.49 6.59
CA ASP A 59 20.33 -13.28 7.84
C ASP A 59 19.52 -13.67 9.08
N ARG A 60 18.20 -13.63 8.99
CA ARG A 60 17.28 -13.92 10.10
C ARG A 60 16.56 -15.26 9.97
N ASP A 61 16.93 -16.09 9.01
CA ASP A 61 16.26 -17.37 8.72
C ASP A 61 14.72 -17.20 8.61
N ILE A 62 14.28 -16.20 7.84
CA ILE A 62 12.88 -15.98 7.52
C ILE A 62 12.62 -16.52 6.13
N LYS A 63 11.70 -17.48 6.00
CA LYS A 63 11.25 -18.03 4.72
C LYS A 63 10.25 -17.11 4.05
N TRP A 64 10.11 -17.25 2.71
CA TRP A 64 9.10 -16.48 1.97
C TRP A 64 8.47 -17.26 0.83
N ILE A 65 7.21 -16.96 0.58
CA ILE A 65 6.39 -17.44 -0.51
C ILE A 65 5.83 -16.22 -1.23
N LEU A 66 6.16 -16.06 -2.51
CA LEU A 66 5.80 -14.90 -3.32
C LEU A 66 4.81 -15.27 -4.42
N GLY A 67 4.16 -14.26 -5.01
CA GLY A 67 3.14 -14.44 -6.04
C GLY A 67 1.98 -15.30 -5.55
N ALA A 68 1.66 -15.19 -4.27
CA ALA A 68 0.63 -15.99 -3.62
C ALA A 68 -0.67 -15.19 -3.48
N GLY A 69 -1.72 -15.64 -4.14
CA GLY A 69 -3.09 -15.19 -3.92
C GLY A 69 -3.76 -16.04 -2.84
N VAL A 70 -3.84 -15.54 -1.61
CA VAL A 70 -4.52 -16.26 -0.54
C VAL A 70 -6.00 -16.38 -0.85
N THR A 71 -6.50 -17.61 -0.92
CA THR A 71 -7.89 -17.92 -1.29
C THR A 71 -8.75 -18.27 -0.07
N LYS A 72 -8.16 -18.85 0.97
CA LYS A 72 -8.84 -19.27 2.17
C LYS A 72 -7.86 -19.39 3.33
N VAL A 73 -8.35 -19.13 4.54
CA VAL A 73 -7.65 -19.43 5.79
C VAL A 73 -8.55 -20.30 6.65
N GLU A 74 -8.02 -21.37 7.16
CA GLU A 74 -8.66 -22.29 8.11
C GLU A 74 -7.80 -22.37 9.37
N ASP A 75 -8.29 -23.05 10.40
CA ASP A 75 -7.52 -23.28 11.62
C ASP A 75 -6.24 -24.05 11.29
N GLY A 76 -5.11 -23.39 11.52
CA GLY A 76 -3.77 -23.93 11.25
C GLY A 76 -3.35 -24.05 9.79
N LEU A 77 -4.12 -23.52 8.80
CA LEU A 77 -3.83 -23.71 7.39
C LEU A 77 -4.20 -22.50 6.53
N VAL A 78 -3.24 -22.03 5.73
CA VAL A 78 -3.45 -21.04 4.67
C VAL A 78 -3.50 -21.75 3.32
N HIS A 79 -4.50 -21.44 2.50
CA HIS A 79 -4.63 -21.88 1.12
C HIS A 79 -4.33 -20.72 0.18
N TYR A 80 -3.53 -20.94 -0.83
CA TYR A 80 -3.20 -19.92 -1.82
C TYR A 80 -3.05 -20.52 -3.22
N GLU A 81 -3.27 -19.69 -4.23
CA GLU A 81 -2.95 -19.97 -5.62
C GLU A 81 -1.68 -19.19 -5.98
N ASN A 82 -0.74 -19.83 -6.66
CA ASN A 82 0.45 -19.14 -7.18
C ASN A 82 0.24 -18.65 -8.62
N LEU A 83 1.20 -17.91 -9.16
CA LEU A 83 1.14 -17.39 -10.53
C LEU A 83 1.11 -18.51 -11.59
N GLU A 84 1.60 -19.71 -11.26
CA GLU A 84 1.52 -20.89 -12.13
C GLU A 84 0.14 -21.55 -12.14
N GLY A 85 -0.82 -21.06 -11.34
CA GLY A 85 -2.17 -21.60 -11.21
C GLY A 85 -2.25 -22.85 -10.34
N GLU A 86 -1.22 -23.13 -9.54
CA GLU A 86 -1.22 -24.23 -8.61
C GLU A 86 -1.82 -23.81 -7.29
N TYR A 87 -2.75 -24.64 -6.76
CA TYR A 87 -3.29 -24.47 -5.41
C TYR A 87 -2.38 -25.16 -4.42
N LYS A 88 -1.95 -24.41 -3.41
CA LYS A 88 -1.02 -24.86 -2.37
C LYS A 88 -1.56 -24.51 -0.99
N THR A 89 -0.97 -25.12 0.02
CA THR A 89 -1.28 -24.88 1.43
C THR A 89 -0.01 -24.67 2.23
N GLU A 90 -0.08 -23.85 3.26
CA GLU A 90 0.97 -23.67 4.25
C GLU A 90 0.36 -23.80 5.64
N ALA A 91 0.98 -24.63 6.47
CA ALA A 91 0.53 -24.85 7.85
C ALA A 91 1.11 -23.79 8.79
N PHE A 92 0.35 -23.42 9.83
CA PHE A 92 0.83 -22.47 10.83
C PHE A 92 0.23 -22.74 12.22
N ASP A 93 0.98 -22.44 13.26
CA ASP A 93 0.50 -22.42 14.64
C ASP A 93 -0.02 -21.02 15.04
N PHE A 94 0.59 -19.97 14.46
CA PHE A 94 0.20 -18.58 14.63
C PHE A 94 0.28 -17.83 13.29
N GLY A 95 -0.83 -17.18 12.90
CA GLY A 95 -0.92 -16.40 11.67
C GLY A 95 -1.24 -14.93 11.94
N MET A 96 -0.41 -14.01 11.44
CA MET A 96 -0.76 -12.60 11.35
C MET A 96 -1.26 -12.30 9.95
N LEU A 97 -2.58 -12.14 9.83
CA LEU A 97 -3.24 -11.90 8.54
C LEU A 97 -3.43 -10.39 8.36
N ILE A 98 -2.86 -9.86 7.27
CA ILE A 98 -3.00 -8.45 6.90
C ILE A 98 -3.76 -8.41 5.58
N PRO A 99 -5.10 -8.30 5.61
CA PRO A 99 -5.88 -8.23 4.38
C PRO A 99 -5.63 -6.91 3.66
N ALA A 100 -5.89 -6.90 2.35
CA ALA A 100 -5.86 -5.68 1.57
C ALA A 100 -6.84 -4.62 2.14
N PHE A 101 -6.45 -3.37 2.08
CA PHE A 101 -7.35 -2.27 2.44
C PHE A 101 -8.57 -2.27 1.53
N SER A 102 -9.74 -2.14 2.12
CA SER A 102 -11.00 -1.95 1.42
C SER A 102 -11.74 -0.74 1.99
N GLY A 103 -12.58 -0.12 1.18
CA GLY A 103 -13.50 0.91 1.67
C GLY A 103 -14.50 0.32 2.67
N HIS A 104 -15.06 1.17 3.53
CA HIS A 104 -15.96 0.74 4.61
C HIS A 104 -17.34 0.29 4.12
N GLY A 105 -17.61 0.33 2.81
CA GLY A 105 -18.91 -0.08 2.25
C GLY A 105 -20.06 0.89 2.57
N PHE A 106 -19.77 2.17 2.77
CA PHE A 106 -20.79 3.19 2.96
C PHE A 106 -21.75 3.25 1.77
N GLN A 107 -23.03 3.41 2.07
CA GLN A 107 -24.03 3.75 1.08
C GLN A 107 -24.29 5.26 1.13
N ALA A 108 -24.36 5.87 -0.06
CA ALA A 108 -24.60 7.29 -0.20
C ALA A 108 -25.94 7.53 -0.92
N TYR A 109 -26.67 8.50 -0.41
CA TYR A 109 -27.96 8.91 -0.97
C TYR A 109 -27.94 10.43 -1.20
N ASP A 110 -28.56 10.88 -2.28
CA ASP A 110 -28.75 12.30 -2.51
C ASP A 110 -29.92 12.85 -1.66
N LYS A 111 -30.17 14.16 -1.80
CA LYS A 111 -31.25 14.85 -1.08
C LYS A 111 -32.66 14.32 -1.40
N ASP A 112 -32.83 13.64 -2.53
CA ASP A 112 -34.08 13.07 -3.00
C ASP A 112 -34.20 11.57 -2.63
N GLY A 113 -33.22 11.04 -1.88
CA GLY A 113 -33.18 9.65 -1.41
C GLY A 113 -32.72 8.64 -2.47
N GLN A 114 -32.18 9.10 -3.61
CA GLN A 114 -31.64 8.23 -4.64
C GLN A 114 -30.25 7.70 -4.21
N ASN A 115 -30.01 6.43 -4.43
CA ASN A 115 -28.70 5.83 -4.16
C ASN A 115 -27.68 6.35 -5.19
N ILE A 116 -26.64 7.02 -4.69
CA ILE A 116 -25.54 7.58 -5.48
C ILE A 116 -24.19 6.93 -5.13
N THR A 117 -24.20 5.80 -4.46
CA THR A 117 -23.01 5.11 -3.98
C THR A 117 -21.98 4.88 -5.09
N GLU A 118 -22.39 4.37 -6.23
CA GLU A 118 -21.49 4.09 -7.36
C GLU A 118 -20.89 5.36 -8.01
N LYS A 119 -21.51 6.53 -7.81
CA LYS A 119 -20.97 7.82 -8.26
C LYS A 119 -19.87 8.34 -7.35
N LEU A 120 -19.92 7.96 -6.08
CA LEU A 120 -18.98 8.41 -5.06
C LEU A 120 -17.86 7.42 -4.79
N PHE A 121 -18.10 6.12 -4.97
CA PHE A 121 -17.16 5.09 -4.54
C PHE A 121 -16.81 4.09 -5.64
N ARG A 122 -15.52 3.75 -5.69
CA ARG A 122 -14.94 2.61 -6.42
C ARG A 122 -14.11 1.80 -5.42
N GLY A 123 -14.81 1.18 -4.44
CA GLY A 123 -14.18 0.65 -3.22
C GLY A 123 -13.79 1.75 -2.24
N PHE A 124 -13.11 2.80 -2.71
CA PHE A 124 -12.79 4.04 -2.01
C PHE A 124 -13.47 5.23 -2.70
N MET A 125 -13.34 6.43 -2.14
CA MET A 125 -14.00 7.61 -2.70
C MET A 125 -13.33 8.08 -3.98
N VAL A 126 -14.13 8.34 -5.00
CA VAL A 126 -13.72 8.95 -6.27
C VAL A 126 -13.33 10.40 -6.04
N VAL A 127 -12.20 10.81 -6.59
CA VAL A 127 -11.65 12.19 -6.52
C VAL A 127 -11.26 12.68 -7.92
N ASP A 128 -10.53 13.77 -8.01
CA ASP A 128 -10.06 14.39 -9.25
C ASP A 128 -8.93 13.61 -9.96
N ALA A 129 -9.06 12.30 -10.03
CA ALA A 129 -8.16 11.43 -10.79
C ALA A 129 -8.80 10.97 -12.10
N ASP A 130 -8.01 10.56 -13.08
CA ASP A 130 -8.53 9.93 -14.29
C ASP A 130 -8.73 8.43 -14.08
N TYR A 131 -9.97 8.00 -14.03
CA TYR A 131 -10.38 6.61 -13.86
C TYR A 131 -10.75 5.92 -15.18
N THR A 132 -10.47 6.51 -16.33
CA THR A 132 -10.77 5.93 -17.63
C THR A 132 -9.98 4.64 -17.82
N PRO A 133 -10.63 3.48 -18.01
CA PRO A 133 -9.92 2.21 -18.20
C PRO A 133 -8.99 2.27 -19.41
N ARG A 134 -7.74 1.86 -19.21
CA ARG A 134 -6.71 1.79 -20.25
C ARG A 134 -5.67 0.72 -19.91
N PRO A 135 -4.86 0.26 -20.90
CA PRO A 135 -3.73 -0.63 -20.63
C PRO A 135 -2.77 -0.06 -19.58
N TYR A 136 -2.13 -0.94 -18.81
CA TYR A 136 -1.22 -0.52 -17.72
C TYR A 136 -0.13 0.44 -18.21
N GLU A 137 0.42 0.19 -19.39
CA GLU A 137 1.52 0.94 -20.01
C GLU A 137 1.13 2.36 -20.46
N GLU A 138 -0.17 2.67 -20.48
CA GLU A 138 -0.69 3.99 -20.85
C GLU A 138 -0.95 4.89 -19.64
N TRP A 139 -0.89 4.36 -18.42
CA TRP A 139 -1.05 5.14 -17.21
C TRP A 139 0.14 6.04 -16.98
N THR A 140 -0.13 7.21 -16.43
CA THR A 140 0.87 8.23 -16.11
C THR A 140 0.63 8.79 -14.72
N VAL A 141 1.62 9.47 -14.18
CA VAL A 141 1.50 10.14 -12.88
C VAL A 141 0.45 11.26 -12.90
N GLN A 142 0.17 11.84 -14.07
CA GLN A 142 -0.84 12.89 -14.27
C GLN A 142 -2.27 12.38 -14.10
N ASP A 143 -2.50 11.08 -14.18
CA ASP A 143 -3.80 10.46 -13.93
C ASP A 143 -4.18 10.44 -12.43
N TRP A 144 -3.19 10.65 -11.54
CA TRP A 144 -3.38 10.70 -10.10
C TRP A 144 -3.93 12.05 -9.64
N PRO A 145 -4.70 12.08 -8.51
CA PRO A 145 -5.33 13.30 -8.05
C PRO A 145 -4.34 14.36 -7.59
N GLU A 146 -4.76 15.63 -7.66
CA GLU A 146 -4.00 16.76 -7.15
C GLU A 146 -4.71 17.52 -6.04
N THR A 147 -6.05 17.58 -6.06
CA THR A 147 -6.85 18.34 -5.08
C THR A 147 -7.62 17.46 -4.13
N TYR A 148 -7.80 16.19 -4.48
CA TYR A 148 -8.56 15.19 -3.71
C TYR A 148 -10.04 15.54 -3.52
N GLN A 149 -10.58 16.40 -4.39
CA GLN A 149 -11.98 16.79 -4.43
C GLN A 149 -12.80 15.78 -5.24
N ASN A 150 -14.01 15.48 -4.80
CA ASN A 150 -14.94 14.67 -5.58
C ASN A 150 -15.49 15.50 -6.76
N PRO A 151 -15.39 15.04 -8.02
CA PRO A 151 -15.79 15.83 -9.19
C PRO A 151 -17.31 16.04 -9.31
N SER A 152 -18.14 15.20 -8.70
CA SER A 152 -19.59 15.30 -8.72
C SER A 152 -20.15 16.10 -7.54
N TYR A 153 -19.41 16.14 -6.45
CA TYR A 153 -19.80 16.80 -5.18
C TYR A 153 -18.65 17.63 -4.65
N PRO A 154 -18.48 18.88 -5.11
CA PRO A 154 -17.32 19.73 -4.81
C PRO A 154 -17.10 20.07 -3.32
N THR A 155 -18.07 19.81 -2.48
CA THR A 155 -17.93 19.98 -1.02
C THR A 155 -17.36 18.74 -0.32
N ILE A 156 -17.09 17.66 -1.07
CA ILE A 156 -16.57 16.40 -0.54
C ILE A 156 -15.12 16.23 -1.00
N PHE A 157 -14.24 15.93 -0.04
CA PHE A 157 -12.84 15.64 -0.26
C PHE A 157 -12.45 14.30 0.38
N ALA A 158 -11.51 13.60 -0.22
CA ALA A 158 -11.01 12.33 0.29
C ALA A 158 -9.47 12.26 0.21
N PRO A 159 -8.74 12.89 1.15
CA PRO A 159 -7.28 12.80 1.18
C PRO A 159 -6.79 11.46 1.73
N GLY A 160 -5.51 11.17 1.52
CA GLY A 160 -4.81 10.05 2.13
C GLY A 160 -5.32 8.69 1.69
N ILE A 161 -5.63 7.84 2.64
CA ILE A 161 -6.10 6.48 2.37
C ILE A 161 -7.57 6.41 1.92
N ALA A 162 -8.29 7.52 1.95
CA ALA A 162 -9.72 7.55 1.66
C ALA A 162 -10.04 7.59 0.16
N PHE A 163 -9.13 8.08 -0.70
CA PHE A 163 -9.41 8.16 -2.13
C PHE A 163 -9.16 6.82 -2.86
N ALA A 164 -9.92 6.60 -3.93
CA ALA A 164 -9.71 5.49 -4.86
C ALA A 164 -8.49 5.79 -5.75
N PRO A 165 -7.42 4.97 -5.74
CA PRO A 165 -6.34 5.12 -6.69
C PRO A 165 -6.86 4.84 -8.12
N PRO A 166 -6.41 5.58 -9.15
CA PRO A 166 -6.85 5.36 -10.52
C PRO A 166 -6.39 4.00 -11.06
N HIS A 167 -5.20 3.54 -10.65
CA HIS A 167 -4.63 2.26 -11.04
C HIS A 167 -3.65 1.75 -9.97
N THR A 168 -3.15 0.52 -10.16
CA THR A 168 -2.07 -0.05 -9.34
C THR A 168 -0.72 0.50 -9.78
N ILE A 169 0.24 0.62 -8.86
CA ILE A 169 1.62 1.03 -9.18
C ILE A 169 2.39 -0.17 -9.74
N SER A 170 2.41 -1.31 -9.03
CA SER A 170 2.97 -2.54 -9.58
C SER A 170 2.06 -3.10 -10.65
N LYS A 171 2.65 -3.58 -11.75
CA LYS A 171 1.89 -4.13 -12.88
C LYS A 171 1.09 -5.36 -12.46
N PRO A 172 -0.24 -5.38 -12.64
CA PRO A 172 -1.05 -6.55 -12.31
C PRO A 172 -0.65 -7.77 -13.13
N ARG A 173 -0.59 -8.93 -12.46
CA ARG A 173 -0.40 -10.23 -13.10
C ARG A 173 -1.59 -11.13 -12.80
N LYS A 174 -1.79 -12.11 -13.68
CA LYS A 174 -2.80 -13.15 -13.50
C LYS A 174 -2.12 -14.50 -13.42
N SER A 175 -2.64 -15.36 -12.57
CA SER A 175 -2.26 -16.77 -12.58
C SER A 175 -2.66 -17.42 -13.90
N LYS A 176 -2.17 -18.63 -14.16
CA LYS A 176 -2.61 -19.41 -15.33
C LYS A 176 -4.11 -19.73 -15.32
N ASN A 177 -4.76 -19.68 -14.17
CA ASN A 177 -6.21 -19.87 -14.05
C ASN A 177 -7.00 -18.55 -14.18
N GLY A 178 -6.31 -17.41 -14.35
CA GLY A 178 -6.92 -16.09 -14.51
C GLY A 178 -7.17 -15.32 -13.23
N THR A 179 -6.76 -15.83 -12.06
CA THR A 179 -6.84 -15.13 -10.79
C THR A 179 -5.86 -13.95 -10.78
N GLU A 180 -6.35 -12.76 -10.44
CA GLU A 180 -5.51 -11.59 -10.29
C GLU A 180 -4.70 -11.67 -8.98
N ILE A 181 -3.38 -11.64 -9.11
CA ILE A 181 -2.43 -11.69 -8.00
C ILE A 181 -1.45 -10.53 -8.19
N PHE A 182 -1.60 -9.49 -7.39
CA PHE A 182 -0.72 -8.32 -7.46
C PHE A 182 -0.65 -7.61 -6.11
N PRO A 183 0.50 -7.02 -5.78
CA PRO A 183 0.64 -6.23 -4.57
C PRO A 183 -0.04 -4.87 -4.72
N SER A 184 -0.52 -4.35 -3.60
CA SER A 184 -1.07 -3.01 -3.53
C SER A 184 -0.04 -2.04 -2.94
N PRO A 185 0.00 -0.78 -3.39
CA PRO A 185 0.91 0.21 -2.83
C PRO A 185 0.61 0.46 -1.35
N PRO A 186 1.63 0.75 -0.54
CA PRO A 186 1.44 1.04 0.86
C PRO A 186 0.63 2.33 1.05
N ARG A 187 -0.32 2.30 1.99
CA ARG A 187 -1.09 3.48 2.40
C ARG A 187 -0.53 3.99 3.71
N THR A 188 0.35 4.99 3.63
CA THR A 188 1.15 5.45 4.76
C THR A 188 0.65 6.76 5.36
N GLY A 189 1.06 7.04 6.60
CA GLY A 189 0.62 8.21 7.34
C GLY A 189 1.15 9.53 6.77
N MET A 190 2.38 9.58 6.28
CA MET A 190 2.99 10.82 5.79
C MET A 190 2.26 11.39 4.57
N PRO A 191 2.00 10.65 3.47
CA PRO A 191 1.18 11.16 2.37
C PRO A 191 -0.23 11.53 2.81
N SER A 192 -0.81 10.79 3.74
CA SER A 192 -2.13 11.13 4.29
C SER A 192 -2.12 12.48 5.00
N GLY A 193 -1.10 12.78 5.80
CA GLY A 193 -0.96 14.07 6.46
C GLY A 193 -0.73 15.24 5.49
N ILE A 194 0.10 15.04 4.47
CA ILE A 194 0.38 16.06 3.44
C ILE A 194 -0.90 16.39 2.66
N THR A 195 -1.60 15.38 2.15
CA THR A 195 -2.82 15.58 1.37
C THR A 195 -3.97 16.12 2.22
N ALA A 196 -4.08 15.71 3.49
CA ALA A 196 -5.07 16.28 4.42
C ALA A 196 -4.82 17.76 4.69
N LYS A 197 -3.55 18.18 4.85
CA LYS A 197 -3.20 19.60 5.00
C LYS A 197 -3.58 20.40 3.75
N LEU A 198 -3.25 19.91 2.58
CA LEU A 198 -3.58 20.53 1.30
C LEU A 198 -5.10 20.73 1.16
N VAL A 199 -5.88 19.71 1.47
CA VAL A 199 -7.35 19.80 1.47
C VAL A 199 -7.84 20.82 2.50
N ALA A 200 -7.29 20.83 3.71
CA ALA A 200 -7.68 21.78 4.74
C ALA A 200 -7.39 23.23 4.31
N ASP A 201 -6.23 23.49 3.70
CA ASP A 201 -5.88 24.82 3.20
C ASP A 201 -6.86 25.28 2.10
N ASN A 202 -7.23 24.41 1.15
CA ASN A 202 -8.24 24.71 0.14
C ASN A 202 -9.63 25.01 0.75
N ILE A 203 -10.05 24.26 1.75
CA ILE A 203 -11.33 24.50 2.45
C ILE A 203 -11.29 25.85 3.17
N ILE A 204 -10.21 26.15 3.90
CA ILE A 204 -10.04 27.40 4.62
C ILE A 204 -10.10 28.59 3.66
N ASP A 205 -9.41 28.52 2.54
CA ASP A 205 -9.38 29.60 1.56
C ASP A 205 -10.73 29.78 0.86
N SER A 206 -11.43 28.67 0.60
CA SER A 206 -12.81 28.72 0.07
C SER A 206 -13.76 29.40 1.05
N ILE A 207 -13.67 29.09 2.35
CA ILE A 207 -14.48 29.74 3.40
C ILE A 207 -14.16 31.23 3.49
N LYS A 208 -12.88 31.60 3.52
CA LYS A 208 -12.44 32.99 3.64
C LYS A 208 -12.82 33.86 2.45
N SER A 209 -12.72 33.32 1.25
CA SER A 209 -13.03 34.04 0.02
C SER A 209 -14.51 34.04 -0.35
N GLY A 210 -15.29 33.14 0.23
CA GLY A 210 -16.68 32.90 -0.18
C GLY A 210 -16.82 32.28 -1.57
N LYS A 211 -15.72 31.73 -2.12
CA LYS A 211 -15.66 31.10 -3.44
C LYS A 211 -14.84 29.82 -3.32
N GLU A 212 -15.12 28.86 -4.20
CA GLU A 212 -14.29 27.67 -4.32
C GLU A 212 -12.82 28.05 -4.61
N SER A 213 -11.90 27.44 -3.90
CA SER A 213 -10.47 27.65 -4.03
C SER A 213 -9.76 26.29 -4.00
N LEU A 214 -9.08 25.94 -5.09
CA LEU A 214 -8.36 24.66 -5.28
C LEU A 214 -6.93 24.90 -5.75
N HIS A 215 -6.30 25.98 -5.27
CA HIS A 215 -4.95 26.30 -5.70
C HIS A 215 -3.84 25.58 -4.90
N HIS A 216 -4.18 25.00 -3.75
CA HIS A 216 -3.29 24.09 -3.06
C HIS A 216 -3.39 22.70 -3.69
N LYS A 217 -2.34 22.32 -4.42
CA LYS A 217 -2.28 21.08 -5.19
C LYS A 217 -1.07 20.24 -4.80
N GLY A 218 -1.21 18.94 -4.90
CA GLY A 218 -0.10 18.03 -4.65
C GLY A 218 -0.38 16.63 -5.19
N SER A 219 0.43 16.22 -6.17
CA SER A 219 0.38 14.88 -6.76
C SER A 219 1.28 13.91 -6.02
N MET A 220 0.87 12.65 -5.94
CA MET A 220 1.69 11.53 -5.45
C MET A 220 2.98 11.33 -6.26
N GLY A 221 3.03 11.81 -7.51
CA GLY A 221 4.24 11.84 -8.33
C GLY A 221 5.29 12.86 -7.88
N ASN A 222 4.89 13.81 -7.03
CA ASN A 222 5.76 14.86 -6.49
C ASN A 222 5.85 14.82 -4.95
N MET A 223 5.38 13.73 -4.34
CA MET A 223 5.44 13.52 -2.90
C MET A 223 6.41 12.40 -2.54
N GLY A 224 7.10 12.58 -1.42
CA GLY A 224 7.84 11.53 -0.76
C GLY A 224 7.03 10.90 0.38
N ALA A 225 7.42 9.70 0.76
CA ALA A 225 6.98 9.05 1.97
C ALA A 225 8.18 8.58 2.76
N ALA A 226 8.14 8.76 4.07
CA ALA A 226 9.13 8.19 4.97
C ALA A 226 8.43 7.27 5.97
N CYS A 227 8.95 6.05 6.07
CA CYS A 227 8.56 5.09 7.08
C CYS A 227 9.72 4.88 8.04
N ILE A 228 9.44 4.92 9.33
CA ILE A 228 10.41 4.58 10.36
C ILE A 228 9.94 3.30 11.02
N ALA A 229 10.74 2.25 10.93
CA ALA A 229 10.52 0.99 11.62
C ALA A 229 11.58 0.80 12.69
N SER A 230 11.19 0.25 13.83
CA SER A 230 12.13 -0.19 14.84
C SER A 230 11.98 -1.70 15.04
N ALA A 231 13.10 -2.41 15.07
CA ALA A 231 13.18 -3.78 15.56
C ALA A 231 13.92 -3.75 16.89
N GLY A 232 13.22 -4.00 18.00
CA GLY A 232 13.82 -4.01 19.32
C GLY A 232 13.05 -3.22 20.36
N TYR A 233 13.65 -3.08 21.55
CA TYR A 233 12.97 -2.61 22.74
C TYR A 233 13.41 -1.19 23.15
N GLY A 234 12.48 -0.25 23.07
CA GLY A 234 12.66 1.13 23.53
C GLY A 234 13.67 1.95 22.71
N MET A 235 13.97 3.15 23.19
CA MET A 235 14.85 4.09 22.50
C MET A 235 16.35 3.77 22.64
N THR A 236 16.72 2.85 23.50
CA THR A 236 18.12 2.56 23.82
C THR A 236 18.59 1.15 23.45
N GLN A 237 17.67 0.27 23.09
CA GLN A 237 17.99 -1.13 22.72
C GLN A 237 17.19 -1.54 21.52
N GLY A 238 17.79 -1.55 20.37
CA GLY A 238 17.14 -1.96 19.13
C GLY A 238 17.78 -1.36 17.90
N SER A 239 17.31 -1.80 16.74
CA SER A 239 17.70 -1.27 15.44
C SER A 239 16.56 -0.43 14.88
N GLY A 240 16.86 0.75 14.37
CA GLY A 240 15.92 1.57 13.61
C GLY A 240 16.25 1.49 12.13
N VAL A 241 15.21 1.37 11.31
CA VAL A 241 15.32 1.51 9.86
C VAL A 241 14.41 2.65 9.43
N SER A 242 14.95 3.59 8.69
CA SER A 242 14.17 4.62 8.00
C SER A 242 14.22 4.35 6.50
N ILE A 243 13.06 4.16 5.90
CA ILE A 243 12.90 4.00 4.46
C ILE A 243 12.20 5.24 3.95
N THR A 244 12.85 5.96 3.05
CA THR A 244 12.26 7.13 2.38
C THR A 244 12.13 6.81 0.90
N THR A 245 10.95 6.98 0.35
CA THR A 245 10.70 6.85 -1.09
C THR A 245 10.32 8.20 -1.70
N TYR A 246 10.79 8.43 -2.93
CA TYR A 246 10.44 9.60 -3.72
C TYR A 246 10.66 9.27 -5.21
N PRO A 247 9.69 9.52 -6.08
CA PRO A 247 8.29 9.83 -5.77
C PRO A 247 7.52 8.60 -5.26
N ILE A 248 6.31 8.80 -4.69
CA ILE A 248 5.44 7.69 -4.26
C ILE A 248 4.86 6.97 -5.48
N VAL A 249 4.44 7.73 -6.49
CA VAL A 249 4.04 7.21 -7.79
C VAL A 249 5.13 7.57 -8.78
N PRO A 250 5.88 6.60 -9.30
CA PRO A 250 6.93 6.85 -10.27
C PRO A 250 6.35 7.32 -11.61
N ASP A 251 7.16 8.03 -12.40
CA ASP A 251 6.83 8.27 -13.79
C ASP A 251 7.12 6.99 -14.59
N TYR A 252 6.09 6.45 -15.23
CA TYR A 252 6.17 5.19 -15.98
C TYR A 252 6.77 5.35 -17.40
N LYS A 253 7.15 6.55 -17.80
CA LYS A 253 7.69 6.85 -19.14
C LYS A 253 9.16 7.17 -19.13
#